data_3aebe2fbdb89fb9e4cb18abd4f547953
#
_entry.id   3aebe2fbdb89fb9e4cb18abd4f547953
#
_cell.length_a   1.000
_cell.length_b   1.000
_cell.length_c   1.000
_cell.angle_alpha   90.00
_cell.angle_beta   90.00
_cell.angle_gamma   90.00
#
_symmetry.space_group_name_H-M   'P 1'
#
loop_
_entity.id
_entity.type
_entity.pdbx_description
1 polymer ?
#
loop_
_entity_poly.entity_id
_entity_poly.type
_entity_poly.pdbx_seq_one_letter_code
_entity_poly.pdbx_strand_id
1 'polypeptide(L)'
;CTQGNSTKVPGFAFFSDTVRNLIKGNTFGGISAGYISGGNASVAELNACFKGMPTWCPTPSQSINYISCHDNNTLYDHITLAATGASEAEKIAMNKLGAAFYMTSQGVPFFQAGEEILRSKPVEDGFNENSYNAPDEVNSIKWDDLNKAEYMDVYEYYKGLIAFRKAHPALRLTDSASVD
;
A
#
# COMPACT_ATOMS: atom_id res chain seq x y z
N CYS A 1 -13.48 -14.90 11.70
CA CYS A 1 -12.22 -14.36 12.23
C CYS A 1 -12.13 -12.88 11.90
N THR A 2 -11.70 -12.07 12.85
CA THR A 2 -11.48 -10.63 12.69
C THR A 2 -10.17 -10.23 13.36
N GLN A 3 -9.62 -9.05 13.05
CA GLN A 3 -8.44 -8.49 13.70
C GLN A 3 -8.55 -8.53 15.25
N GLY A 4 -9.75 -8.24 15.81
CA GLY A 4 -10.00 -8.29 17.26
C GLY A 4 -9.87 -9.69 17.89
N ASN A 5 -9.74 -10.74 17.08
CA ASN A 5 -9.52 -12.12 17.53
C ASN A 5 -8.11 -12.65 17.21
N SER A 6 -7.19 -11.81 16.77
CA SER A 6 -5.85 -12.20 16.29
C SER A 6 -5.09 -13.05 17.32
N THR A 7 -5.15 -12.71 18.60
CA THR A 7 -4.53 -13.46 19.71
C THR A 7 -5.06 -14.88 19.87
N LYS A 8 -6.30 -15.16 19.42
CA LYS A 8 -6.93 -16.48 19.49
C LYS A 8 -6.60 -17.39 18.31
N VAL A 9 -6.02 -16.83 17.26
CA VAL A 9 -5.72 -17.53 15.99
C VAL A 9 -4.30 -17.19 15.51
N PRO A 10 -3.26 -17.59 16.25
CA PRO A 10 -1.87 -17.18 15.99
C PRO A 10 -1.32 -17.66 14.63
N GLY A 11 -1.97 -18.65 13.99
CA GLY A 11 -1.58 -19.13 12.67
C GLY A 11 -2.21 -18.39 11.49
N PHE A 12 -2.98 -17.32 11.73
CA PHE A 12 -3.68 -16.55 10.69
C PHE A 12 -3.19 -15.11 10.66
N ALA A 13 -2.99 -14.59 9.45
CA ALA A 13 -2.69 -13.18 9.22
C ALA A 13 -3.94 -12.44 8.72
N PHE A 14 -3.99 -11.13 8.96
CA PHE A 14 -5.11 -10.26 8.61
C PHE A 14 -4.61 -9.06 7.83
N PHE A 15 -5.39 -8.62 6.84
CA PHE A 15 -5.13 -7.37 6.14
C PHE A 15 -5.19 -6.18 7.11
N SER A 16 -4.12 -5.39 7.14
CA SER A 16 -3.98 -4.30 8.10
C SER A 16 -4.61 -3.01 7.59
N ASP A 17 -5.88 -2.81 7.88
CA ASP A 17 -6.57 -1.54 7.59
C ASP A 17 -5.89 -0.36 8.30
N THR A 18 -5.25 -0.61 9.44
CA THR A 18 -4.47 0.40 10.16
C THR A 18 -3.31 0.91 9.31
N VAL A 19 -2.52 0.02 8.72
CA VAL A 19 -1.41 0.39 7.81
C VAL A 19 -1.96 1.10 6.59
N ARG A 20 -2.99 0.54 5.93
CA ARG A 20 -3.61 1.15 4.75
C ARG A 20 -4.04 2.59 5.01
N ASN A 21 -4.84 2.80 6.05
CA ASN A 21 -5.44 4.11 6.30
C ASN A 21 -4.41 5.13 6.79
N LEU A 22 -3.42 4.71 7.58
CA LEU A 22 -2.34 5.59 8.04
C LEU A 22 -1.48 6.06 6.87
N ILE A 23 -1.11 5.17 5.98
CA ILE A 23 -0.15 5.44 4.90
C ILE A 23 -0.83 6.06 3.68
N LYS A 24 -1.88 5.44 3.15
CA LYS A 24 -2.59 5.91 1.96
C LYS A 24 -3.62 7.00 2.28
N GLY A 25 -4.30 6.89 3.40
CA GLY A 25 -5.47 7.69 3.75
C GLY A 25 -6.75 6.86 3.78
N ASN A 26 -7.83 7.47 4.27
CA ASN A 26 -9.11 6.80 4.39
C ASN A 26 -9.70 6.51 3.01
N THR A 27 -10.34 5.36 2.90
CA THR A 27 -10.94 4.86 1.67
C THR A 27 -12.47 4.82 1.75
N PHE A 28 -13.02 4.68 2.95
CA PHE A 28 -14.46 4.60 3.18
C PHE A 28 -14.98 5.92 3.80
N GLY A 29 -16.11 6.41 3.29
CA GLY A 29 -16.70 7.67 3.78
C GLY A 29 -16.05 8.93 3.21
N GLY A 30 -15.29 8.82 2.14
CA GLY A 30 -14.62 9.90 1.44
C GLY A 30 -13.10 9.72 1.38
N ILE A 31 -12.50 10.29 0.35
CA ILE A 31 -11.04 10.28 0.17
C ILE A 31 -10.39 11.26 1.15
N SER A 32 -9.34 10.82 1.83
CA SER A 32 -8.50 11.69 2.66
C SER A 32 -7.02 11.45 2.40
N ALA A 33 -6.19 12.46 2.67
CA ALA A 33 -4.75 12.30 2.63
C ALA A 33 -4.28 11.36 3.75
N GLY A 34 -3.39 10.44 3.40
CA GLY A 34 -2.61 9.68 4.37
C GLY A 34 -1.20 10.25 4.48
N TYR A 35 -0.33 9.57 5.24
CA TYR A 35 1.04 10.03 5.48
C TYR A 35 1.78 10.38 4.19
N ILE A 36 1.66 9.56 3.15
CA ILE A 36 2.37 9.77 1.87
C ILE A 36 1.90 10.99 1.08
N SER A 37 0.68 11.47 1.36
CA SER A 37 0.05 12.61 0.66
C SER A 37 -0.16 13.82 1.56
N GLY A 38 0.58 13.91 2.68
CA GLY A 38 0.57 15.06 3.58
C GLY A 38 -0.44 14.96 4.72
N GLY A 39 -1.08 13.81 4.91
CA GLY A 39 -1.92 13.54 6.08
C GLY A 39 -1.11 13.40 7.37
N ASN A 40 -1.76 13.69 8.49
CA ASN A 40 -1.13 13.60 9.81
C ASN A 40 -0.94 12.13 10.23
N ALA A 41 0.25 11.83 10.74
CA ALA A 41 0.57 10.56 11.38
C ALA A 41 1.56 10.83 12.54
N SER A 42 1.31 10.24 13.69
CA SER A 42 2.26 10.32 14.79
C SER A 42 3.43 9.36 14.59
N VAL A 43 4.59 9.68 15.15
CA VAL A 43 5.75 8.80 15.14
C VAL A 43 5.42 7.44 15.78
N ALA A 44 4.60 7.42 16.84
CA ALA A 44 4.19 6.19 17.49
C ALA A 44 3.36 5.28 16.57
N GLU A 45 2.40 5.83 15.83
CA GLU A 45 1.59 5.08 14.85
C GLU A 45 2.44 4.56 13.71
N LEU A 46 3.29 5.40 13.13
CA LEU A 46 4.21 4.99 12.06
C LEU A 46 5.14 3.87 12.54
N ASN A 47 5.71 3.99 13.74
CA ASN A 47 6.58 2.97 14.32
C ASN A 47 5.86 1.64 14.53
N ALA A 48 4.65 1.65 15.11
CA ALA A 48 3.85 0.45 15.31
C ALA A 48 3.53 -0.24 13.96
N CYS A 49 3.16 0.52 12.94
CA CYS A 49 2.90 -0.01 11.60
C CYS A 49 4.19 -0.53 10.94
N PHE A 50 5.31 0.17 11.11
CA PHE A 50 6.60 -0.24 10.56
C PHE A 50 7.13 -1.53 11.21
N LYS A 51 6.93 -1.70 12.52
CA LYS A 51 7.19 -2.94 13.25
C LYS A 51 6.24 -4.09 12.86
N GLY A 52 5.22 -3.85 12.02
CA GLY A 52 4.20 -4.84 11.68
C GLY A 52 3.29 -5.22 12.85
N MET A 53 3.24 -4.39 13.88
CA MET A 53 2.50 -4.61 15.13
C MET A 53 1.58 -3.44 15.48
N PRO A 54 0.59 -3.09 14.61
CA PRO A 54 -0.46 -2.17 15.05
C PRO A 54 -1.19 -2.76 16.25
N THR A 55 -1.91 -1.93 16.98
CA THR A 55 -2.48 -2.25 18.32
C THR A 55 -3.25 -3.57 18.43
N TRP A 56 -3.82 -4.06 17.33
CA TRP A 56 -4.56 -5.33 17.27
C TRP A 56 -3.66 -6.55 16.99
N CYS A 57 -2.41 -6.34 16.57
CA CYS A 57 -1.54 -7.38 16.00
C CYS A 57 -0.43 -7.74 16.99
N PRO A 58 -0.46 -8.95 17.56
CA PRO A 58 0.51 -9.35 18.58
C PRO A 58 1.88 -9.74 18.02
N THR A 59 1.97 -10.11 16.74
CA THR A 59 3.22 -10.50 16.08
C THR A 59 3.25 -10.03 14.63
N PRO A 60 4.43 -9.70 14.07
CA PRO A 60 4.53 -9.22 12.69
C PRO A 60 3.97 -10.22 11.66
N SER A 61 4.10 -11.51 11.92
CA SER A 61 3.61 -12.57 11.01
C SER A 61 2.09 -12.57 10.80
N GLN A 62 1.33 -11.87 11.65
CA GLN A 62 -0.12 -11.74 11.55
C GLN A 62 -0.58 -10.47 10.84
N SER A 63 0.33 -9.56 10.47
CA SER A 63 0.00 -8.33 9.75
C SER A 63 0.30 -8.46 8.25
N ILE A 64 -0.75 -8.40 7.42
CA ILE A 64 -0.61 -8.22 5.96
C ILE A 64 -0.64 -6.72 5.70
N ASN A 65 0.54 -6.15 5.42
CA ASN A 65 0.70 -4.72 5.18
C ASN A 65 0.43 -4.40 3.72
N TYR A 66 -0.54 -3.55 3.47
CA TYR A 66 -0.96 -3.15 2.14
C TYR A 66 -1.45 -1.70 2.14
N ILE A 67 -1.45 -1.07 0.99
CA ILE A 67 -1.98 0.27 0.79
C ILE A 67 -3.00 0.33 -0.35
N SER A 68 -3.05 -0.69 -1.20
CA SER A 68 -4.10 -0.87 -2.19
C SER A 68 -4.44 -2.36 -2.39
N CYS A 69 -5.64 -2.63 -2.88
CA CYS A 69 -6.10 -3.95 -3.26
C CYS A 69 -7.11 -3.81 -4.42
N HIS A 70 -7.81 -4.88 -4.79
CA HIS A 70 -8.79 -4.86 -5.87
C HIS A 70 -10.03 -4.00 -5.59
N ASP A 71 -10.35 -3.78 -4.31
CA ASP A 71 -11.45 -2.90 -3.88
C ASP A 71 -11.00 -1.44 -3.86
N ASN A 72 -11.93 -0.54 -4.13
CA ASN A 72 -11.74 0.91 -4.12
C ASN A 72 -10.77 1.41 -5.19
N ASN A 73 -10.34 2.67 -5.08
CA ASN A 73 -9.38 3.27 -5.99
C ASN A 73 -8.02 2.56 -5.92
N THR A 74 -7.33 2.49 -7.06
CA THR A 74 -5.92 2.11 -7.07
C THR A 74 -5.11 3.08 -6.21
N LEU A 75 -3.87 2.74 -5.88
CA LEU A 75 -3.02 3.65 -5.11
C LEU A 75 -2.86 4.99 -5.83
N TYR A 76 -2.58 4.94 -7.14
CA TYR A 76 -2.32 6.14 -7.93
C TYR A 76 -3.56 7.03 -8.10
N ASP A 77 -4.72 6.42 -8.30
CA ASP A 77 -6.00 7.14 -8.35
C ASP A 77 -6.31 7.81 -7.00
N HIS A 78 -6.12 7.08 -5.89
CA HIS A 78 -6.29 7.65 -4.56
C HIS A 78 -5.37 8.84 -4.29
N ILE A 79 -4.08 8.73 -4.62
CA ILE A 79 -3.11 9.83 -4.50
C ILE A 79 -3.58 11.04 -5.32
N THR A 80 -4.06 10.79 -6.55
CA THR A 80 -4.55 11.86 -7.44
C THR A 80 -5.74 12.60 -6.86
N LEU A 81 -6.65 11.88 -6.21
CA LEU A 81 -7.83 12.45 -5.55
C LEU A 81 -7.48 13.16 -4.23
N ALA A 82 -6.53 12.62 -3.46
CA ALA A 82 -6.16 13.14 -2.15
C ALA A 82 -5.20 14.35 -2.23
N ALA A 83 -4.33 14.38 -3.25
CA ALA A 83 -3.28 15.39 -3.43
C ALA A 83 -3.53 16.21 -4.71
N THR A 84 -4.68 16.85 -4.81
CA THR A 84 -5.14 17.57 -6.03
C THR A 84 -4.22 18.68 -6.51
N GLY A 85 -3.39 19.26 -5.61
CA GLY A 85 -2.43 20.31 -5.96
C GLY A 85 -1.03 19.79 -6.32
N ALA A 86 -0.79 18.46 -6.21
CA ALA A 86 0.51 17.87 -6.47
C ALA A 86 0.77 17.71 -7.98
N SER A 87 2.00 17.96 -8.38
CA SER A 87 2.50 17.62 -9.71
C SER A 87 2.55 16.13 -9.94
N GLU A 88 2.64 15.69 -11.19
CA GLU A 88 2.78 14.29 -11.56
C GLU A 88 4.01 13.64 -10.90
N ALA A 89 5.15 14.34 -10.89
CA ALA A 89 6.37 13.86 -10.25
C ALA A 89 6.20 13.67 -8.73
N GLU A 90 5.46 14.56 -8.06
CA GLU A 90 5.15 14.42 -6.64
C GLU A 90 4.23 13.23 -6.37
N LYS A 91 3.21 12.99 -7.20
CA LYS A 91 2.33 11.83 -7.08
C LYS A 91 3.09 10.52 -7.25
N ILE A 92 4.01 10.47 -8.22
CA ILE A 92 4.91 9.32 -8.42
C ILE A 92 5.80 9.12 -7.19
N ALA A 93 6.35 10.19 -6.62
CA ALA A 93 7.15 10.10 -5.39
C ALA A 93 6.32 9.59 -4.20
N MET A 94 5.06 10.01 -4.06
CA MET A 94 4.13 9.51 -3.05
C MET A 94 3.86 8.01 -3.23
N ASN A 95 3.65 7.54 -4.47
CA ASN A 95 3.46 6.12 -4.78
C ASN A 95 4.70 5.30 -4.35
N LYS A 96 5.89 5.77 -4.72
CA LYS A 96 7.16 5.15 -4.32
C LYS A 96 7.37 5.13 -2.81
N LEU A 97 7.04 6.23 -2.11
CA LEU A 97 7.13 6.31 -0.65
C LEU A 97 6.21 5.30 0.03
N GLY A 98 5.00 5.13 -0.48
CA GLY A 98 4.06 4.11 0.01
C GLY A 98 4.62 2.71 -0.16
N ALA A 99 5.14 2.38 -1.33
CA ALA A 99 5.79 1.10 -1.60
C ALA A 99 6.98 0.85 -0.67
N ALA A 100 7.86 1.86 -0.51
CA ALA A 100 9.00 1.78 0.41
C ALA A 100 8.55 1.44 1.82
N PHE A 101 7.48 2.08 2.32
CA PHE A 101 6.99 1.84 3.67
C PHE A 101 6.65 0.38 3.90
N TYR A 102 5.70 -0.21 3.15
CA TYR A 102 5.27 -1.59 3.44
C TYR A 102 6.28 -2.66 2.99
N MET A 103 7.13 -2.37 2.01
CA MET A 103 8.17 -3.30 1.56
C MET A 103 9.36 -3.37 2.54
N THR A 104 9.61 -2.31 3.32
CA THR A 104 10.68 -2.29 4.33
C THR A 104 10.18 -2.50 5.76
N SER A 105 8.86 -2.50 5.97
CA SER A 105 8.25 -2.84 7.26
C SER A 105 8.36 -4.33 7.57
N GLN A 106 8.25 -4.68 8.84
CA GLN A 106 7.95 -6.05 9.26
C GLN A 106 6.55 -6.47 8.79
N GLY A 107 6.24 -7.76 8.88
CA GLY A 107 4.96 -8.29 8.42
C GLY A 107 5.01 -8.80 6.98
N VAL A 108 3.84 -9.12 6.43
CA VAL A 108 3.68 -9.67 5.09
C VAL A 108 3.33 -8.54 4.12
N PRO A 109 4.20 -8.16 3.19
CA PRO A 109 3.87 -7.13 2.21
C PRO A 109 2.88 -7.68 1.18
N PHE A 110 1.91 -6.85 0.84
CA PHE A 110 0.94 -7.13 -0.22
C PHE A 110 0.72 -5.86 -1.04
N PHE A 111 0.66 -5.99 -2.36
CA PHE A 111 0.27 -4.90 -3.26
C PHE A 111 -0.59 -5.40 -4.41
N GLN A 112 -1.41 -4.52 -4.94
CA GLN A 112 -2.26 -4.79 -6.09
C GLN A 112 -1.43 -4.87 -7.36
N ALA A 113 -1.69 -5.85 -8.23
CA ALA A 113 -1.03 -5.94 -9.54
C ALA A 113 -1.26 -4.67 -10.36
N GLY A 114 -0.19 -4.09 -10.88
CA GLY A 114 -0.19 -2.82 -11.60
C GLY A 114 0.18 -1.60 -10.72
N GLU A 115 0.25 -1.74 -9.41
CA GLU A 115 0.71 -0.65 -8.53
C GLU A 115 2.14 -0.21 -8.91
N GLU A 116 2.96 -1.17 -9.31
CA GLU A 116 4.33 -0.98 -9.79
C GLU A 116 4.46 -0.24 -11.13
N ILE A 117 3.35 -0.02 -11.82
CA ILE A 117 3.28 0.73 -13.08
C ILE A 117 2.22 1.83 -13.03
N LEU A 118 1.94 2.37 -11.84
CA LEU A 118 0.98 3.47 -11.64
C LEU A 118 -0.43 3.15 -12.18
N ARG A 119 -0.90 1.91 -12.03
CA ARG A 119 -2.21 1.50 -12.54
C ARG A 119 -3.30 2.48 -12.12
N SER A 120 -4.08 2.92 -13.11
CA SER A 120 -5.21 3.81 -12.94
C SER A 120 -6.46 3.21 -13.62
N LYS A 121 -7.63 3.58 -13.11
CA LYS A 121 -8.93 3.15 -13.63
C LYS A 121 -9.81 4.36 -13.97
N PRO A 122 -9.38 5.20 -14.93
CA PRO A 122 -10.09 6.43 -15.27
C PRO A 122 -11.45 6.11 -15.92
N VAL A 123 -12.42 6.97 -15.62
CA VAL A 123 -13.75 7.04 -16.26
C VAL A 123 -14.04 8.49 -16.60
N GLU A 124 -15.17 8.76 -17.27
CA GLU A 124 -15.53 10.12 -17.73
C GLU A 124 -15.44 11.17 -16.60
N ASP A 125 -15.95 10.83 -15.41
CA ASP A 125 -15.95 11.72 -14.23
C ASP A 125 -15.09 11.14 -13.09
N GLY A 126 -13.78 11.03 -13.30
CA GLY A 126 -12.84 10.61 -12.26
C GLY A 126 -12.32 9.19 -12.39
N PHE A 127 -12.46 8.37 -11.35
CA PHE A 127 -11.92 7.01 -11.31
C PHE A 127 -12.96 6.00 -10.84
N ASN A 128 -12.91 4.79 -11.38
CA ASN A 128 -13.82 3.70 -11.02
C ASN A 128 -13.33 2.97 -9.76
N GLU A 129 -13.90 3.35 -8.61
CA GLU A 129 -13.58 2.73 -7.31
C GLU A 129 -14.18 1.33 -7.14
N ASN A 130 -15.21 0.99 -7.91
CA ASN A 130 -15.93 -0.29 -7.82
C ASN A 130 -15.94 -1.01 -9.18
N SER A 131 -14.79 -1.35 -9.67
CA SER A 131 -14.58 -1.80 -11.06
C SER A 131 -14.72 -3.32 -11.27
N TYR A 132 -15.25 -4.09 -10.31
CA TYR A 132 -15.27 -5.55 -10.37
C TYR A 132 -15.91 -6.13 -11.64
N ASN A 133 -16.87 -5.43 -12.22
CA ASN A 133 -17.59 -5.81 -13.45
C ASN A 133 -17.35 -4.80 -14.60
N ALA A 134 -16.38 -3.91 -14.47
CA ALA A 134 -16.03 -2.97 -15.52
C ALA A 134 -15.33 -3.70 -16.70
N PRO A 135 -15.41 -3.15 -17.91
CA PRO A 135 -14.79 -3.75 -19.08
C PRO A 135 -13.26 -3.69 -19.03
N ASP A 136 -12.61 -4.40 -19.97
CA ASP A 136 -11.15 -4.51 -20.04
C ASP A 136 -10.44 -3.17 -20.27
N GLU A 137 -11.10 -2.20 -20.90
CA GLU A 137 -10.57 -0.84 -21.06
C GLU A 137 -10.27 -0.17 -19.71
N VAL A 138 -11.03 -0.52 -18.66
CA VAL A 138 -10.82 -0.03 -17.31
C VAL A 138 -9.92 -0.99 -16.52
N ASN A 139 -10.19 -2.29 -16.58
CA ASN A 139 -9.61 -3.28 -15.67
C ASN A 139 -8.28 -3.90 -16.12
N SER A 140 -7.95 -3.92 -17.42
CA SER A 140 -6.71 -4.50 -17.88
C SER A 140 -5.48 -3.72 -17.36
N ILE A 141 -4.39 -4.45 -17.14
CA ILE A 141 -3.08 -3.84 -16.85
C ILE A 141 -2.49 -3.35 -18.18
N LYS A 142 -2.13 -2.07 -18.21
CA LYS A 142 -1.62 -1.41 -19.43
C LYS A 142 -0.10 -1.61 -19.53
N TRP A 143 0.32 -2.80 -19.93
CA TRP A 143 1.74 -3.14 -20.03
C TRP A 143 2.53 -2.22 -20.99
N ASP A 144 1.89 -1.63 -21.97
CA ASP A 144 2.51 -0.68 -22.90
C ASP A 144 2.95 0.62 -22.18
N ASP A 145 2.42 0.91 -20.99
CA ASP A 145 2.87 2.05 -20.18
C ASP A 145 4.34 1.92 -19.75
N LEU A 146 4.89 0.71 -19.71
CA LEU A 146 6.32 0.49 -19.46
C LEU A 146 7.24 1.08 -20.53
N ASN A 147 6.71 1.47 -21.68
CA ASN A 147 7.46 2.23 -22.71
C ASN A 147 7.67 3.70 -22.32
N LYS A 148 6.99 4.19 -21.27
CA LYS A 148 7.18 5.53 -20.71
C LYS A 148 8.23 5.49 -19.62
N ALA A 149 9.17 6.43 -19.64
CA ALA A 149 10.32 6.43 -18.74
C ALA A 149 9.92 6.49 -17.26
N GLU A 150 8.93 7.31 -16.92
CA GLU A 150 8.43 7.47 -15.56
C GLU A 150 7.75 6.21 -15.00
N TYR A 151 7.05 5.44 -15.84
CA TYR A 151 6.43 4.16 -15.45
C TYR A 151 7.48 3.07 -15.27
N MET A 152 8.44 3.00 -16.18
CA MET A 152 9.58 2.09 -16.08
C MET A 152 10.41 2.38 -14.83
N ASP A 153 10.60 3.65 -14.46
CA ASP A 153 11.31 4.05 -13.24
C ASP A 153 10.59 3.58 -11.96
N VAL A 154 9.25 3.62 -11.93
CA VAL A 154 8.47 3.05 -10.82
C VAL A 154 8.60 1.53 -10.78
N TYR A 155 8.48 0.86 -11.92
CA TYR A 155 8.64 -0.60 -12.02
C TYR A 155 10.01 -1.06 -11.49
N GLU A 156 11.10 -0.43 -11.93
CA GLU A 156 12.46 -0.78 -11.46
C GLU A 156 12.62 -0.46 -9.96
N TYR A 157 11.96 0.57 -9.45
CA TYR A 157 11.94 0.88 -8.03
C TYR A 157 11.29 -0.25 -7.21
N TYR A 158 10.09 -0.74 -7.60
CA TYR A 158 9.43 -1.88 -6.95
C TYR A 158 10.28 -3.15 -7.01
N LYS A 159 10.86 -3.44 -8.16
CA LYS A 159 11.79 -4.55 -8.36
C LYS A 159 13.00 -4.44 -7.42
N GLY A 160 13.56 -3.23 -7.27
CA GLY A 160 14.63 -2.94 -6.32
C GLY A 160 14.22 -3.18 -4.87
N LEU A 161 13.04 -2.74 -4.45
CA LEU A 161 12.52 -2.96 -3.09
C LEU A 161 12.32 -4.46 -2.81
N ILE A 162 11.81 -5.23 -3.76
CA ILE A 162 11.64 -6.68 -3.64
C ILE A 162 13.01 -7.35 -3.48
N ALA A 163 14.00 -6.97 -4.29
CA ALA A 163 15.35 -7.49 -4.20
C ALA A 163 16.01 -7.15 -2.86
N PHE A 164 15.85 -5.89 -2.42
CA PHE A 164 16.33 -5.43 -1.11
C PHE A 164 15.72 -6.24 0.03
N ARG A 165 14.38 -6.39 0.07
CA ARG A 165 13.70 -7.18 1.10
C ARG A 165 14.15 -8.65 1.11
N LYS A 166 14.37 -9.25 -0.06
CA LYS A 166 14.89 -10.63 -0.17
C LYS A 166 16.30 -10.76 0.41
N ALA A 167 17.16 -9.77 0.18
CA ALA A 167 18.54 -9.78 0.65
C ALA A 167 18.67 -9.50 2.17
N HIS A 168 17.64 -8.92 2.81
CA HIS A 168 17.68 -8.50 4.21
C HIS A 168 16.68 -9.30 5.07
N PRO A 169 17.08 -10.45 5.64
CA PRO A 169 16.21 -11.28 6.49
C PRO A 169 15.65 -10.52 7.71
N ALA A 170 16.38 -9.53 8.22
CA ALA A 170 15.94 -8.67 9.32
C ALA A 170 14.62 -7.91 9.05
N LEU A 171 14.18 -7.80 7.80
CA LEU A 171 12.87 -7.23 7.43
C LEU A 171 11.73 -8.26 7.48
N ARG A 172 12.00 -9.50 7.88
CA ARG A 172 11.05 -10.62 7.84
C ARG A 172 11.02 -11.38 9.16
N LEU A 173 11.15 -10.67 10.27
CA LEU A 173 11.04 -11.23 11.61
C LEU A 173 9.59 -11.65 11.87
N THR A 174 9.40 -12.74 12.58
CA THR A 174 8.08 -13.37 12.77
C THR A 174 7.52 -13.22 14.16
N ASP A 175 8.36 -12.83 15.11
CA ASP A 175 7.99 -12.69 16.52
C ASP A 175 8.29 -11.27 17.05
N SER A 176 7.52 -10.86 18.04
CA SER A 176 7.63 -9.51 18.60
C SER A 176 8.95 -9.26 19.34
N ALA A 177 9.48 -10.27 20.01
CA ALA A 177 10.71 -10.14 20.79
C ALA A 177 11.95 -9.88 19.92
N SER A 178 11.92 -10.33 18.66
CA SER A 178 12.98 -10.09 17.69
C SER A 178 12.93 -8.70 17.04
N VAL A 179 11.76 -8.02 17.12
CA VAL A 179 11.55 -6.69 16.51
C VAL A 179 11.83 -5.54 17.48
N ASP A 180 11.71 -5.78 18.77
CA ASP A 180 11.97 -4.81 19.86
C ASP A 180 13.47 -4.74 20.17
#